data_3d7732f58eb895f82367b5153757068a
#
_entry.id   3d7732f58eb895f82367b5153757068a
#
_cell.length_a   1.000
_cell.length_b   1.000
_cell.length_c   1.000
_cell.angle_alpha   90.00
_cell.angle_beta   90.00
_cell.angle_gamma   90.00
#
_symmetry.space_group_name_H-M   'P 1'
#
loop_
_entity.id
_entity.type
_entity.pdbx_description
1 polymer ?
#
loop_
_entity_poly.entity_id
_entity_poly.type
_entity_poly.pdbx_seq_one_letter_code
_entity_poly.pdbx_strand_id
1 'polypeptide(L)'
;MSHSGLKLSALTKVGLVFLVVVLSVASIYLITQNVKMPLPADASLEGKNVLNAVTIIGGAIGSLVSFLVTWGIGRLVILASNQGDKEALFLTLVIVNCILSVLTASYVVITEAVFDATYVNNILQILFFGVIYYQLSKQDKRGTLYLTGTYAVLDMLAIVLVMLLK
;
A
#
# COMPACT_ATOMS: atom_id res chain seq x y z
N MET A 1 -11.63 29.17 14.80
CA MET A 1 -10.29 29.27 14.19
C MET A 1 -10.32 28.48 12.88
N SER A 2 -10.22 29.19 11.75
CA SER A 2 -10.24 28.57 10.41
C SER A 2 -8.99 27.71 10.25
N HIS A 3 -9.14 26.40 10.28
CA HIS A 3 -8.07 25.47 9.96
C HIS A 3 -7.85 25.50 8.45
N SER A 4 -6.87 26.26 8.00
CA SER A 4 -6.35 26.12 6.63
C SER A 4 -5.66 24.75 6.53
N GLY A 5 -6.46 23.70 6.37
CA GLY A 5 -5.97 22.36 6.04
C GLY A 5 -5.25 22.40 4.70
N LEU A 6 -4.27 21.55 4.52
CA LEU A 6 -3.58 21.34 3.25
C LEU A 6 -4.63 20.97 2.20
N LYS A 7 -4.90 21.84 1.22
CA LYS A 7 -5.83 21.55 0.13
C LYS A 7 -5.02 21.15 -1.10
N LEU A 8 -5.04 19.87 -1.43
CA LEU A 8 -4.42 19.37 -2.65
C LEU A 8 -5.35 19.56 -3.85
N SER A 9 -4.81 20.04 -4.96
CA SER A 9 -5.53 20.10 -6.21
C SER A 9 -5.84 18.68 -6.73
N ALA A 10 -6.91 18.54 -7.54
CA ALA A 10 -7.25 17.26 -8.14
C ALA A 10 -6.10 16.72 -9.00
N LEU A 11 -5.41 17.58 -9.75
CA LEU A 11 -4.26 17.22 -10.57
C LEU A 11 -3.11 16.68 -9.72
N THR A 12 -2.82 17.33 -8.57
CA THR A 12 -1.79 16.87 -7.63
C THR A 12 -2.13 15.47 -7.08
N LYS A 13 -3.39 15.23 -6.74
CA LYS A 13 -3.83 13.91 -6.26
C LYS A 13 -3.65 12.82 -7.31
N VAL A 14 -4.03 13.09 -8.55
CA VAL A 14 -3.83 12.15 -9.66
C VAL A 14 -2.34 11.86 -9.88
N GLY A 15 -1.49 12.89 -9.87
CA GLY A 15 -0.04 12.72 -10.00
C GLY A 15 0.57 11.88 -8.86
N LEU A 16 0.10 12.08 -7.61
CA LEU A 16 0.56 11.29 -6.46
C LEU A 16 0.09 9.83 -6.53
N VAL A 17 -1.13 9.56 -6.96
CA VAL A 17 -1.60 8.17 -7.19
C VAL A 17 -0.79 7.52 -8.31
N PHE A 18 -0.51 8.24 -9.39
CA PHE A 18 0.35 7.74 -10.46
C PHE A 18 1.75 7.38 -9.94
N LEU A 19 2.34 8.21 -9.08
CA LEU A 19 3.63 7.93 -8.44
C LEU A 19 3.58 6.62 -7.63
N VAL A 20 2.53 6.40 -6.83
CA VAL A 20 2.35 5.15 -6.07
C VAL A 20 2.32 3.94 -7.02
N VAL A 21 1.56 4.02 -8.11
CA VAL A 21 1.48 2.93 -9.09
C VAL A 21 2.84 2.67 -9.74
N VAL A 22 3.56 3.72 -10.15
CA VAL A 22 4.90 3.58 -10.77
C VAL A 22 5.88 2.91 -9.81
N LEU A 23 5.92 3.32 -8.55
CA LEU A 23 6.81 2.70 -7.54
C LEU A 23 6.42 1.25 -7.26
N SER A 24 5.12 0.94 -7.20
CA SER A 24 4.64 -0.43 -7.02
C SER A 24 5.03 -1.31 -8.21
N VAL A 25 4.88 -0.82 -9.44
CA VAL A 25 5.31 -1.52 -10.66
C VAL A 25 6.81 -1.74 -10.66
N ALA A 26 7.61 -0.74 -10.32
CA ALA A 26 9.06 -0.86 -10.23
C ALA A 26 9.47 -1.91 -9.18
N SER A 27 8.80 -1.93 -8.03
CA SER A 27 9.04 -2.93 -6.99
C SER A 27 8.72 -4.34 -7.49
N ILE A 28 7.57 -4.55 -8.13
CA ILE A 28 7.16 -5.83 -8.72
C ILE A 28 8.16 -6.27 -9.80
N TYR A 29 8.58 -5.36 -10.66
CA TYR A 29 9.58 -5.63 -11.69
C TYR A 29 10.89 -6.11 -11.06
N LEU A 30 11.39 -5.45 -10.03
CA LEU A 30 12.60 -5.86 -9.32
C LEU A 30 12.43 -7.23 -8.66
N ILE A 31 11.26 -7.54 -8.10
CA ILE A 31 10.95 -8.88 -7.57
C ILE A 31 11.04 -9.92 -8.68
N THR A 32 10.42 -9.70 -9.83
CA THR A 32 10.40 -10.66 -10.94
C THR A 32 11.79 -10.89 -11.54
N GLN A 33 12.70 -9.92 -11.46
CA GLN A 33 14.06 -10.04 -11.97
C GLN A 33 15.04 -10.73 -10.99
N ASN A 34 14.89 -10.47 -9.69
CA ASN A 34 15.86 -10.92 -8.69
C ASN A 34 15.43 -12.21 -7.98
N VAL A 35 14.14 -12.54 -7.98
CA VAL A 35 13.64 -13.77 -7.36
C VAL A 35 13.41 -14.84 -8.43
N LYS A 36 14.06 -15.98 -8.25
CA LYS A 36 13.82 -17.15 -9.09
C LYS A 36 12.44 -17.73 -8.76
N MET A 37 11.42 -17.32 -9.50
CA MET A 37 10.12 -17.96 -9.39
C MET A 37 10.23 -19.41 -9.86
N PRO A 38 9.63 -20.38 -9.14
CA PRO A 38 9.56 -21.76 -9.61
C PRO A 38 8.67 -21.79 -10.87
N LEU A 39 9.33 -21.73 -12.02
CA LEU A 39 8.65 -21.89 -13.31
C LEU A 39 8.66 -23.40 -13.64
N PRO A 40 7.62 -23.90 -14.33
CA PRO A 40 7.65 -25.24 -14.90
C PRO A 40 8.92 -25.41 -15.74
N ALA A 41 9.58 -26.56 -15.61
CA ALA A 41 10.86 -26.83 -16.30
C ALA A 41 10.78 -26.65 -17.83
N ASP A 42 9.57 -26.79 -18.38
CA ASP A 42 9.28 -26.72 -19.82
C ASP A 42 8.81 -25.34 -20.29
N ALA A 43 8.86 -24.31 -19.42
CA ALA A 43 8.39 -22.97 -19.81
C ALA A 43 9.32 -22.36 -20.88
N SER A 44 8.77 -22.12 -22.06
CA SER A 44 9.47 -21.44 -23.14
C SER A 44 9.83 -20.00 -22.74
N LEU A 45 10.83 -19.41 -23.39
CA LEU A 45 11.21 -18.00 -23.18
C LEU A 45 10.02 -17.04 -23.38
N GLU A 46 9.15 -17.32 -24.36
CA GLU A 46 7.92 -16.56 -24.59
C GLU A 46 6.94 -16.67 -23.44
N GLY A 47 6.77 -17.87 -22.87
CA GLY A 47 5.92 -18.09 -21.69
C GLY A 47 6.39 -17.31 -20.48
N LYS A 48 7.71 -17.20 -20.26
CA LYS A 48 8.29 -16.38 -19.18
C LYS A 48 8.00 -14.89 -19.34
N ASN A 49 8.14 -14.37 -20.58
CA ASN A 49 7.88 -12.97 -20.86
C ASN A 49 6.41 -12.61 -20.68
N VAL A 50 5.50 -13.50 -21.13
CA VAL A 50 4.06 -13.33 -20.92
C VAL A 50 3.71 -13.34 -19.44
N LEU A 51 4.26 -14.28 -18.65
CA LEU A 51 4.00 -14.35 -17.22
C LEU A 51 4.49 -13.09 -16.49
N ASN A 52 5.69 -12.61 -16.81
CA ASN A 52 6.22 -11.37 -16.24
C ASN A 52 5.32 -10.17 -16.59
N ALA A 53 4.88 -10.05 -17.84
CA ALA A 53 3.99 -8.96 -18.26
C ALA A 53 2.65 -9.02 -17.51
N VAL A 54 2.04 -10.20 -17.39
CA VAL A 54 0.79 -10.40 -16.63
C VAL A 54 0.97 -10.06 -15.17
N THR A 55 2.09 -10.45 -14.56
CA THR A 55 2.40 -10.15 -13.14
C THR A 55 2.55 -8.64 -12.92
N ILE A 56 3.25 -7.94 -13.81
CA ILE A 56 3.44 -6.49 -13.73
C ILE A 56 2.12 -5.75 -13.91
N ILE A 57 1.34 -6.09 -14.93
CA ILE A 57 0.04 -5.45 -15.21
C ILE A 57 -0.95 -5.74 -14.07
N GLY A 58 -1.05 -7.00 -13.65
CA GLY A 58 -1.90 -7.41 -12.52
C GLY A 58 -1.53 -6.70 -11.23
N GLY A 59 -0.24 -6.56 -10.96
CA GLY A 59 0.27 -5.82 -9.81
C GLY A 59 -0.02 -4.32 -9.88
N ALA A 60 0.08 -3.70 -11.06
CA ALA A 60 -0.28 -2.30 -11.25
C ALA A 60 -1.77 -2.05 -10.97
N ILE A 61 -2.64 -2.89 -11.54
CA ILE A 61 -4.09 -2.81 -11.30
C ILE A 61 -4.40 -3.10 -9.85
N GLY A 62 -3.81 -4.15 -9.26
CA GLY A 62 -4.00 -4.54 -7.88
C GLY A 62 -3.61 -3.43 -6.90
N SER A 63 -2.46 -2.77 -7.11
CA SER A 63 -2.00 -1.67 -6.27
C SER A 63 -2.93 -0.46 -6.35
N LEU A 64 -3.42 -0.11 -7.54
CA LEU A 64 -4.37 0.97 -7.72
C LEU A 64 -5.71 0.68 -7.03
N VAL A 65 -6.26 -0.52 -7.24
CA VAL A 65 -7.51 -0.93 -6.60
C VAL A 65 -7.36 -0.95 -5.08
N SER A 66 -6.29 -1.54 -4.56
CA SER A 66 -6.00 -1.57 -3.13
C SER A 66 -5.91 -0.17 -2.53
N PHE A 67 -5.19 0.75 -3.19
CA PHE A 67 -5.10 2.14 -2.76
C PHE A 67 -6.47 2.81 -2.70
N LEU A 68 -7.29 2.67 -3.75
CA LEU A 68 -8.61 3.30 -3.83
C LEU A 68 -9.58 2.73 -2.79
N VAL A 69 -9.57 1.42 -2.57
CA VAL A 69 -10.38 0.76 -1.55
C VAL A 69 -9.97 1.23 -0.16
N THR A 70 -8.69 1.21 0.16
CA THR A 70 -8.17 1.65 1.47
C THR A 70 -8.50 3.13 1.73
N TRP A 71 -8.31 3.99 0.71
CA TRP A 71 -8.69 5.40 0.81
C TRP A 71 -10.21 5.58 0.99
N GLY A 72 -11.03 4.83 0.24
CA GLY A 72 -12.49 4.85 0.35
C GLY A 72 -12.97 4.46 1.75
N ILE A 73 -12.44 3.35 2.29
CA ILE A 73 -12.75 2.91 3.67
C ILE A 73 -12.36 3.99 4.68
N GLY A 74 -11.15 4.55 4.58
CA GLY A 74 -10.71 5.60 5.50
C GLY A 74 -11.59 6.85 5.42
N ARG A 75 -12.07 7.22 4.23
CA ARG A 75 -13.05 8.33 4.08
C ARG A 75 -14.38 8.02 4.76
N LEU A 76 -14.86 6.78 4.66
CA LEU A 76 -16.09 6.36 5.34
C LEU A 76 -15.93 6.41 6.85
N VAL A 77 -14.78 5.99 7.39
CA VAL A 77 -14.47 6.10 8.82
C VAL A 77 -14.47 7.55 9.30
N ILE A 78 -13.85 8.47 8.54
CA ILE A 78 -13.85 9.90 8.86
C ILE A 78 -15.29 10.45 8.84
N LEU A 79 -16.10 10.04 7.87
CA LEU A 79 -17.50 10.49 7.78
C LEU A 79 -18.34 9.94 8.93
N ALA A 80 -18.18 8.67 9.28
CA ALA A 80 -18.94 8.01 10.33
C ALA A 80 -18.55 8.49 11.74
N SER A 81 -17.25 8.70 11.98
CA SER A 81 -16.75 9.17 13.28
C SER A 81 -16.82 10.69 13.47
N ASN A 82 -17.00 11.42 12.39
CA ASN A 82 -16.85 12.88 12.32
C ASN A 82 -15.49 13.38 12.88
N GLN A 83 -14.45 12.53 12.79
CA GLN A 83 -13.10 12.78 13.27
C GLN A 83 -12.11 12.53 12.15
N GLY A 84 -11.02 13.30 12.09
CA GLY A 84 -9.96 13.11 11.13
C GLY A 84 -9.97 14.08 9.95
N ASP A 85 -8.86 14.10 9.21
CA ASP A 85 -8.62 14.97 8.05
C ASP A 85 -8.47 14.11 6.78
N LYS A 86 -9.31 14.41 5.76
CA LYS A 86 -9.35 13.68 4.49
C LYS A 86 -8.11 13.87 3.63
N GLU A 87 -7.50 15.06 3.71
CA GLU A 87 -6.27 15.35 2.96
C GLU A 87 -5.05 14.70 3.63
N ALA A 88 -5.01 14.73 4.96
CA ALA A 88 -3.99 14.01 5.73
C ALA A 88 -4.08 12.50 5.48
N LEU A 89 -5.30 11.92 5.42
CA LEU A 89 -5.52 10.52 5.08
C LEU A 89 -4.93 10.18 3.70
N PHE A 90 -5.27 10.98 2.69
CA PHE A 90 -4.80 10.74 1.33
C PHE A 90 -3.26 10.77 1.26
N LEU A 91 -2.64 11.83 1.81
CA LEU A 91 -1.18 11.97 1.84
C LEU A 91 -0.50 10.84 2.62
N THR A 92 -1.06 10.45 3.76
CA THR A 92 -0.54 9.34 4.55
C THR A 92 -0.49 8.06 3.73
N LEU A 93 -1.58 7.72 3.04
CA LEU A 93 -1.65 6.52 2.21
C LEU A 93 -0.61 6.57 1.07
N VAL A 94 -0.45 7.72 0.42
CA VAL A 94 0.57 7.89 -0.61
C VAL A 94 1.97 7.65 -0.03
N ILE A 95 2.32 8.32 1.07
CA ILE A 95 3.65 8.23 1.67
C ILE A 95 3.94 6.81 2.16
N VAL A 96 3.00 6.17 2.85
CA VAL A 96 3.15 4.80 3.34
C VAL A 96 3.37 3.83 2.19
N ASN A 97 2.56 3.90 1.13
CA ASN A 97 2.73 3.02 -0.03
C ASN A 97 4.09 3.24 -0.72
N CYS A 98 4.54 4.49 -0.86
CA CYS A 98 5.87 4.78 -1.41
C CYS A 98 6.99 4.20 -0.55
N ILE A 99 6.93 4.38 0.77
CA ILE A 99 7.94 3.84 1.71
C ILE A 99 7.97 2.32 1.62
N LEU A 100 6.82 1.64 1.69
CA LEU A 100 6.75 0.19 1.64
C LEU A 100 7.23 -0.37 0.30
N SER A 101 6.88 0.27 -0.82
CA SER A 101 7.38 -0.13 -2.14
C SER A 101 8.91 -0.06 -2.22
N VAL A 102 9.51 1.02 -1.70
CA VAL A 102 10.96 1.18 -1.67
C VAL A 102 11.62 0.16 -0.72
N LEU A 103 11.06 -0.06 0.46
CA LEU A 103 11.57 -1.03 1.43
C LEU A 103 11.54 -2.45 0.85
N THR A 104 10.41 -2.85 0.26
CA THR A 104 10.26 -4.17 -0.37
C THR A 104 11.24 -4.35 -1.52
N ALA A 105 11.36 -3.36 -2.40
CA ALA A 105 12.31 -3.39 -3.51
C ALA A 105 13.76 -3.50 -3.02
N SER A 106 14.14 -2.70 -2.02
CA SER A 106 15.49 -2.73 -1.44
C SER A 106 15.80 -4.07 -0.79
N TYR A 107 14.84 -4.64 -0.04
CA TYR A 107 15.00 -5.95 0.57
C TYR A 107 15.26 -7.04 -0.49
N VAL A 108 14.46 -7.07 -1.55
CA VAL A 108 14.59 -8.06 -2.62
C VAL A 108 15.92 -7.94 -3.34
N VAL A 109 16.39 -6.73 -3.63
CA VAL A 109 17.70 -6.50 -4.29
C VAL A 109 18.86 -6.96 -3.40
N ILE A 110 18.75 -6.80 -2.07
CA ILE A 110 19.83 -7.16 -1.14
C ILE A 110 19.85 -8.67 -0.84
N THR A 111 18.67 -9.28 -0.69
CA THR A 111 18.57 -10.67 -0.21
C THR A 111 18.29 -11.68 -1.30
N GLU A 112 17.96 -11.26 -2.51
CA GLU A 112 17.50 -12.10 -3.64
C GLU A 112 16.30 -13.01 -3.25
N ALA A 113 15.59 -12.66 -2.19
CA ALA A 113 14.48 -13.42 -1.64
C ALA A 113 13.20 -12.58 -1.60
N VAL A 114 12.05 -13.23 -1.76
CA VAL A 114 10.77 -12.59 -1.49
C VAL A 114 10.66 -12.32 0.01
N PHE A 115 10.22 -11.13 0.35
CA PHE A 115 9.90 -10.79 1.74
C PHE A 115 8.68 -11.61 2.19
N ASP A 116 8.93 -12.81 2.67
CA ASP A 116 7.89 -13.79 3.04
C ASP A 116 7.15 -13.44 4.34
N ALA A 117 7.47 -12.30 4.90
CA ALA A 117 6.85 -11.83 6.14
C ALA A 117 5.68 -10.88 5.84
N THR A 118 4.60 -11.39 5.23
CA THR A 118 3.35 -10.64 5.04
C THR A 118 2.90 -9.96 6.33
N TYR A 119 3.09 -10.63 7.46
CA TYR A 119 2.79 -10.08 8.79
C TYR A 119 3.66 -8.87 9.14
N VAL A 120 4.97 -8.92 8.85
CA VAL A 120 5.88 -7.79 9.15
C VAL A 120 5.54 -6.59 8.29
N ASN A 121 5.22 -6.81 7.01
CA ASN A 121 4.81 -5.73 6.11
C ASN A 121 3.51 -5.05 6.58
N ASN A 122 2.52 -5.82 7.01
CA ASN A 122 1.26 -5.29 7.55
C ASN A 122 1.50 -4.51 8.86
N ILE A 123 2.33 -5.03 9.76
CA ILE A 123 2.68 -4.31 11.01
C ILE A 123 3.39 -2.99 10.69
N LEU A 124 4.37 -3.00 9.78
CA LEU A 124 5.06 -1.78 9.36
C LEU A 124 4.09 -0.78 8.71
N GLN A 125 3.17 -1.26 7.88
CA GLN A 125 2.14 -0.42 7.26
C GLN A 125 1.28 0.30 8.31
N ILE A 126 0.78 -0.43 9.32
CA ILE A 126 -0.04 0.13 10.40
C ILE A 126 0.76 1.14 11.22
N LEU A 127 2.01 0.81 11.58
CA LEU A 127 2.89 1.70 12.35
C LEU A 127 3.20 2.99 11.59
N PHE A 128 3.65 2.90 10.34
CA PHE A 128 3.94 4.07 9.52
C PHE A 128 2.67 4.90 9.28
N PHE A 129 1.53 4.23 9.02
CA PHE A 129 0.26 4.93 8.85
C PHE A 129 -0.09 5.73 10.11
N GLY A 130 -0.05 5.11 11.29
CA GLY A 130 -0.39 5.78 12.55
C GLY A 130 0.50 7.00 12.82
N VAL A 131 1.82 6.84 12.67
CA VAL A 131 2.78 7.93 12.94
C VAL A 131 2.62 9.08 11.93
N ILE A 132 2.57 8.75 10.64
CA ILE A 132 2.52 9.77 9.57
C ILE A 132 1.17 10.49 9.60
N TYR A 133 0.06 9.74 9.75
CA TYR A 133 -1.25 10.34 9.86
C TYR A 133 -1.36 11.27 11.09
N TYR A 134 -0.86 10.84 12.23
CA TYR A 134 -0.86 11.68 13.43
C TYR A 134 -0.14 13.01 13.21
N GLN A 135 1.00 13.00 12.53
CA GLN A 135 1.75 14.22 12.20
C GLN A 135 1.01 15.10 11.18
N LEU A 136 0.49 14.51 10.11
CA LEU A 136 -0.17 15.26 9.03
C LEU A 136 -1.55 15.80 9.44
N SER A 137 -2.26 15.10 10.33
CA SER A 137 -3.56 15.52 10.86
C SER A 137 -3.45 16.55 12.00
N LYS A 138 -2.29 17.18 12.18
CA LYS A 138 -2.02 18.15 13.26
C LYS A 138 -2.25 17.57 14.66
N GLN A 139 -1.81 16.33 14.86
CA GLN A 139 -1.87 15.62 16.14
C GLN A 139 -3.31 15.27 16.59
N ASP A 140 -4.20 15.04 15.66
CA ASP A 140 -5.54 14.50 15.94
C ASP A 140 -5.46 13.07 16.46
N LYS A 141 -5.44 12.92 17.80
CA LYS A 141 -5.34 11.61 18.46
C LYS A 141 -6.55 10.71 18.19
N ARG A 142 -7.75 11.29 18.15
CA ARG A 142 -8.98 10.50 17.98
C ARG A 142 -9.11 10.00 16.53
N GLY A 143 -8.93 10.88 15.55
CA GLY A 143 -8.93 10.50 14.16
C GLY A 143 -7.86 9.47 13.82
N THR A 144 -6.65 9.64 14.39
CA THR A 144 -5.56 8.66 14.24
C THR A 144 -5.95 7.30 14.82
N LEU A 145 -6.50 7.26 16.04
CA LEU A 145 -6.88 6.00 16.68
C LEU A 145 -7.98 5.27 15.91
N TYR A 146 -9.02 5.98 15.44
CA TYR A 146 -10.10 5.39 14.65
C TYR A 146 -9.60 4.81 13.34
N LEU A 147 -8.79 5.56 12.59
CA LEU A 147 -8.28 5.10 11.30
C LEU A 147 -7.27 3.96 11.46
N THR A 148 -6.26 4.12 12.31
CA THR A 148 -5.26 3.08 12.55
C THR A 148 -5.89 1.80 13.09
N GLY A 149 -6.85 1.92 14.04
CA GLY A 149 -7.57 0.79 14.57
C GLY A 149 -8.41 0.07 13.52
N THR A 150 -9.10 0.82 12.63
CA THR A 150 -9.87 0.22 11.55
C THR A 150 -8.96 -0.56 10.58
N TYR A 151 -7.83 0.01 10.17
CA TYR A 151 -6.90 -0.69 9.29
C TYR A 151 -6.27 -1.92 9.95
N ALA A 152 -5.92 -1.83 11.24
CA ALA A 152 -5.42 -2.98 11.99
C ALA A 152 -6.45 -4.13 12.04
N VAL A 153 -7.72 -3.82 12.26
CA VAL A 153 -8.81 -4.83 12.24
C VAL A 153 -8.98 -5.43 10.85
N LEU A 154 -8.95 -4.62 9.79
CA LEU A 154 -9.08 -5.11 8.42
C LEU A 154 -7.92 -6.03 8.03
N ASP A 155 -6.70 -5.67 8.38
CA ASP A 155 -5.52 -6.49 8.11
C ASP A 155 -5.56 -7.80 8.90
N MET A 156 -6.00 -7.78 10.16
CA MET A 156 -6.22 -9.00 10.94
C MET A 156 -7.28 -9.90 10.31
N LEU A 157 -8.39 -9.33 9.86
CA LEU A 157 -9.44 -10.10 9.16
C LEU A 157 -8.93 -10.72 7.86
N ALA A 158 -8.15 -9.99 7.08
CA ALA A 158 -7.53 -10.50 5.85
C ALA A 158 -6.59 -11.68 6.14
N ILE A 159 -5.77 -11.59 7.20
CA ILE A 159 -4.88 -12.66 7.63
C ILE A 159 -5.68 -13.90 8.04
N VAL A 160 -6.73 -13.75 8.85
CA VAL A 160 -7.59 -14.86 9.28
C VAL A 160 -8.27 -15.52 8.08
N LEU A 161 -8.78 -14.73 7.12
CA LEU A 161 -9.37 -15.27 5.91
C LEU A 161 -8.38 -16.11 5.09
N VAL A 162 -7.14 -15.62 4.92
CA VAL A 162 -6.09 -16.37 4.21
C VAL A 162 -5.74 -17.67 4.94
N MET A 163 -5.74 -17.67 6.28
CA MET A 163 -5.50 -18.90 7.07
C MET A 163 -6.64 -19.91 6.96
N LEU A 164 -7.89 -19.47 6.84
CA LEU A 164 -9.06 -20.35 6.72
C LEU A 164 -9.21 -20.95 5.32
N LEU A 165 -8.63 -20.31 4.31
CA LEU A 165 -8.70 -20.76 2.90
C LEU A 165 -7.53 -21.67 2.49
N LYS A 166 -6.56 -21.88 3.36
CA LYS A 166 -5.45 -22.85 3.20
C LYS A 166 -5.78 -24.21 3.80
#